data_fba3b17ac685f9f6c5d512ff0abbd61b
#
_entry.id   fba3b17ac685f9f6c5d512ff0abbd61b
#
_cell.length_a   1.000
_cell.length_b   1.000
_cell.length_c   1.000
_cell.angle_alpha   90.00
_cell.angle_beta   90.00
_cell.angle_gamma   90.00
#
_symmetry.space_group_name_H-M   'P 1'
#
loop_
_entity.id
_entity.type
_entity.pdbx_description
1 polymer ?
#
loop_
_entity_poly.entity_id
_entity_poly.type
_entity_poly.pdbx_seq_one_letter_code
_entity_poly.pdbx_strand_id
1 'polypeptide(L)' 'MFRLEVTDTFGGEPNYCWVKRGHTRAQSRRGVVRAIKTLAGWHGWCRVRVEDLGDVLIVRPTDTSGVNQIAFAHYWAD' A
#
# COMPACT_ATOMS: atom_id res chain seq x y z
N MET A 1 0.45 -10.25 -11.35
CA MET A 1 -0.60 -9.52 -10.62
C MET A 1 -0.17 -9.28 -9.19
N PHE A 2 -0.57 -8.17 -8.62
CA PHE A 2 -0.36 -7.90 -7.20
C PHE A 2 -1.70 -7.89 -6.47
N ARG A 3 -1.77 -8.58 -5.34
CA ARG A 3 -2.87 -8.43 -4.40
C ARG A 3 -2.53 -7.31 -3.43
N LEU A 4 -3.49 -6.42 -3.23
CA LEU A 4 -3.32 -5.22 -2.43
C LEU A 4 -4.07 -5.35 -1.12
N GLU A 5 -3.46 -4.89 -0.05
CA GLU A 5 -4.07 -4.86 1.27
C GLU A 5 -3.68 -3.56 1.95
N VAL A 6 -4.68 -2.86 2.48
CA VAL A 6 -4.48 -1.59 3.20
C VAL A 6 -5.11 -1.72 4.57
N THR A 7 -4.38 -1.38 5.60
CA THR A 7 -4.88 -1.41 6.98
C THR A 7 -4.46 -0.15 7.73
N ASP A 8 -5.11 0.11 8.84
CA ASP A 8 -4.74 1.18 9.74
C ASP A 8 -3.46 0.83 10.51
N THR A 9 -2.83 1.84 11.11
CA THR A 9 -1.67 1.65 11.97
C THR A 9 -1.95 2.18 13.37
N PHE A 10 -1.30 1.55 14.35
CA PHE A 10 -1.26 2.03 15.72
C PHE A 10 0.18 1.96 16.20
N GLY A 11 0.72 3.11 16.60
CA GLY A 11 2.13 3.17 17.00
C GLY A 11 3.10 2.83 15.87
N GLY A 12 2.69 3.03 14.60
CA GLY A 12 3.50 2.70 13.42
C GLY A 12 3.41 1.26 12.96
N GLU A 13 2.69 0.40 13.69
CA GLU A 13 2.53 -1.01 13.35
C GLU A 13 1.15 -1.28 12.75
N PRO A 14 1.03 -2.27 11.82
CA PRO A 14 -0.28 -2.64 11.30
C PRO A 14 -1.21 -3.07 12.44
N ASN A 15 -2.40 -2.50 12.47
CA ASN A 15 -3.36 -2.74 13.55
C ASN A 15 -4.51 -3.67 13.15
N TYR A 16 -4.80 -3.75 11.84
CA TYR A 16 -5.86 -4.60 11.29
C TYR A 16 -7.24 -4.39 11.90
N CYS A 17 -7.51 -3.18 12.40
CA CYS A 17 -8.85 -2.82 12.87
C CYS A 17 -9.85 -2.88 11.72
N TRP A 18 -9.40 -2.52 10.53
CA TRP A 18 -10.11 -2.72 9.27
C TRP A 18 -9.09 -3.02 8.17
N VAL A 19 -9.54 -3.67 7.12
CA VAL A 19 -8.69 -4.02 5.98
C VAL A 19 -9.46 -3.78 4.69
N LYS A 20 -8.83 -3.05 3.76
CA LYS A 20 -9.31 -2.94 2.38
C LYS A 20 -8.46 -3.84 1.51
N ARG A 21 -9.09 -4.60 0.64
CA ARG A 21 -8.40 -5.51 -0.28
C ARG A 21 -8.74 -5.18 -1.72
N GLY A 22 -7.77 -5.37 -2.58
CA GLY A 22 -7.91 -5.16 -4.01
C GLY A 22 -6.82 -5.91 -4.76
N HIS A 23 -6.69 -5.61 -6.04
CA HIS A 23 -5.63 -6.17 -6.87
C HIS A 23 -5.31 -5.23 -8.01
N THR A 24 -4.14 -5.42 -8.61
CA THR A 24 -3.74 -4.66 -9.79
C THR A 24 -2.87 -5.53 -10.70
N ARG A 25 -3.00 -5.30 -12.00
CA ARG A 25 -2.13 -5.92 -13.02
C ARG A 25 -0.95 -5.03 -13.39
N ALA A 26 -0.78 -3.89 -12.71
CA ALA A 26 0.35 -3.01 -12.94
C ALA A 26 1.65 -3.78 -12.74
N GLN A 27 2.63 -3.54 -13.62
CA GLN A 27 3.91 -4.23 -13.59
C GLN A 27 5.03 -3.35 -13.03
N SER A 28 4.81 -2.05 -12.96
CA SER A 28 5.79 -1.12 -12.42
C SER A 28 5.46 -0.79 -10.97
N ARG A 29 6.50 -0.48 -10.19
CA ARG A 29 6.33 -0.03 -8.82
C ARG A 29 5.41 1.20 -8.75
N ARG A 30 5.59 2.16 -9.67
CA ARG A 30 4.75 3.36 -9.73
C ARG A 30 3.29 3.00 -9.95
N GLY A 31 3.00 2.07 -10.84
CA GLY A 31 1.64 1.64 -11.12
C GLY A 31 1.00 0.94 -9.93
N VAL A 32 1.76 0.10 -9.21
CA VAL A 32 1.29 -0.57 -8.00
C VAL A 32 0.98 0.46 -6.91
N VAL A 33 1.85 1.44 -6.70
CA VAL A 33 1.63 2.50 -5.70
C VAL A 33 0.39 3.32 -6.06
N ARG A 34 0.19 3.63 -7.34
CA ARG A 34 -1.00 4.35 -7.79
C ARG A 34 -2.28 3.56 -7.48
N ALA A 35 -2.27 2.26 -7.74
CA ALA A 35 -3.41 1.40 -7.44
C ALA A 35 -3.70 1.35 -5.93
N ILE A 36 -2.66 1.30 -5.11
CA ILE A 36 -2.79 1.36 -3.64
C ILE A 36 -3.42 2.68 -3.21
N LYS A 37 -2.95 3.80 -3.73
CA LYS A 37 -3.52 5.11 -3.39
C LYS A 37 -5.00 5.20 -3.74
N THR A 38 -5.38 4.65 -4.88
CA THR A 38 -6.77 4.61 -5.31
C THR A 38 -7.61 3.75 -4.37
N LEU A 39 -7.15 2.56 -4.05
CA LEU A 39 -7.85 1.65 -3.14
C LEU A 39 -8.01 2.26 -1.75
N ALA A 40 -6.96 2.85 -1.23
CA ALA A 40 -6.93 3.41 0.12
C ALA A 40 -7.64 4.76 0.22
N GLY A 41 -7.84 5.44 -0.90
CA GLY A 41 -8.39 6.79 -0.92
C GLY A 41 -7.36 7.86 -0.55
N TRP A 42 -6.06 7.57 -0.69
CA TRP A 42 -5.02 8.56 -0.45
C TRP A 42 -4.94 9.52 -1.64
N HIS A 43 -4.53 10.76 -1.38
CA HIS A 43 -4.30 11.72 -2.46
C HIS A 43 -3.19 11.23 -3.38
N GLY A 44 -3.32 11.51 -4.68
CA GLY A 44 -2.32 11.09 -5.67
C GLY A 44 -0.94 11.69 -5.42
N TRP A 45 -0.87 12.86 -4.75
CA TRP A 45 0.38 13.53 -4.40
C TRP A 45 0.90 13.13 -3.01
N CYS A 46 0.21 12.23 -2.31
CA CYS A 46 0.66 11.72 -1.01
C CYS A 46 2.03 11.04 -1.17
N ARG A 47 3.01 11.47 -0.38
CA ARG A 47 4.34 10.87 -0.42
C ARG A 47 4.35 9.57 0.36
N VAL A 48 4.98 8.56 -0.22
CA VAL A 48 5.07 7.24 0.39
C VAL A 48 6.51 6.75 0.37
N ARG A 49 6.84 5.86 1.30
CA ARG A 49 8.05 5.05 1.26
C ARG A 49 7.67 3.65 0.82
N VAL A 50 8.47 3.10 -0.08
CA VAL A 50 8.25 1.75 -0.59
C VAL A 50 9.43 0.89 -0.16
N GLU A 51 9.13 -0.20 0.55
CA GLU A 51 10.11 -1.21 0.91
C GLU A 51 9.84 -2.45 0.05
N ASP A 52 10.83 -2.84 -0.72
CA ASP A 52 10.72 -3.96 -1.66
C ASP A 52 11.40 -5.19 -1.03
N LEU A 53 10.60 -6.19 -0.69
CA LEU A 53 11.09 -7.44 -0.11
C LEU A 53 11.12 -8.59 -1.14
N GLY A 54 11.00 -8.27 -2.42
CA GLY A 54 10.98 -9.23 -3.51
C GLY A 54 9.56 -9.56 -3.93
N ASP A 55 8.89 -10.43 -3.19
CA ASP A 55 7.52 -10.85 -3.49
C ASP A 55 6.46 -10.00 -2.80
N VAL A 56 6.86 -9.05 -1.95
CA VAL A 56 5.93 -8.12 -1.31
C VAL A 56 6.54 -6.71 -1.31
N LEU A 57 5.70 -5.72 -1.60
CA LEU A 57 6.04 -4.32 -1.42
C LEU A 57 5.28 -3.80 -0.22
N ILE A 58 5.98 -3.11 0.68
CA ILE A 58 5.36 -2.43 1.81
C ILE A 58 5.35 -0.95 1.48
N VAL A 59 4.18 -0.34 1.51
CA VAL A 59 3.99 1.08 1.15
C VAL A 59 3.48 1.82 2.37
N ARG A 60 4.30 2.76 2.86
CA ARG A 60 3.99 3.57 4.03
C ARG A 60 3.87 5.03 3.64
N PRO A 61 2.75 5.70 3.92
CA PRO A 61 2.71 7.15 3.82
C PRO A 61 3.73 7.77 4.78
N THR A 62 4.36 8.87 4.33
CA THR A 62 5.32 9.56 5.18
C THR A 62 4.62 10.30 6.31
N ASP A 63 5.36 10.64 7.37
CA ASP A 63 4.81 11.32 8.56
C ASP A 63 4.15 12.65 8.21
N THR A 64 4.60 13.32 7.16
CA THR A 64 4.04 14.60 6.72
C THR A 64 2.70 14.46 6.01
N SER A 65 2.28 13.25 5.65
CA SER A 65 1.02 13.03 4.95
C SER A 65 -0.21 13.09 5.86
N GLY A 66 -0.03 12.87 7.16
CA GLY A 66 -1.13 12.77 8.11
C GLY A 66 -1.93 11.47 8.00
N VAL A 67 -1.45 10.51 7.22
CA VAL A 67 -2.14 9.23 7.00
C VAL A 67 -1.56 8.17 7.91
N ASN A 68 -2.41 7.60 8.77
CA ASN A 68 -2.01 6.53 9.71
C ASN A 68 -2.47 5.18 9.17
N GLN A 69 -1.91 4.80 8.04
CA GLN A 69 -2.23 3.57 7.32
C GLN A 69 -0.96 2.98 6.72
N ILE A 70 -1.03 1.71 6.37
CA ILE A 70 0.04 0.98 5.71
C ILE A 70 -0.59 0.07 4.66
N ALA A 71 0.11 -0.12 3.56
CA ALA A 71 -0.35 -0.99 2.48
C ALA A 71 0.70 -2.03 2.14
N PHE A 72 0.21 -3.18 1.71
CA PHE A 72 1.02 -4.29 1.24
C PHE A 72 0.59 -4.66 -0.17
N ALA A 73 1.55 -4.92 -1.04
CA ALA A 73 1.30 -5.46 -2.37
C ALA A 73 2.04 -6.78 -2.49
N HIS A 74 1.28 -7.88 -2.50
CA HIS A 74 1.83 -9.22 -2.62
C HIS A 74 1.84 -9.64 -4.08
N TYR A 75 3.01 -10.00 -4.60
CA TYR A 75 3.09 -10.54 -5.95
C TYR A 75 2.42 -11.91 -6.01
N TRP A 76 1.59 -12.10 -7.02
CA TRP A 76 0.87 -13.33 -7.22
C TRP A 76 1.01 -13.76 -8.67
N ALA A 77 1.59 -14.92 -8.88
CA ALA A 77 1.70 -15.49 -10.22
C ALA A 77 0.34 -16.07 -10.63
N ASP A 78 -0.16 -15.62 -11.77
CA ASP A 78 -1.41 -16.14 -12.33
C ASP A 78 -1.20 -17.51 -12.95
#